data_f3c033c4f602265b092bc50749b2a482
#
_entry.id   f3c033c4f602265b092bc50749b2a482
#
_cell.length_a   1.000
_cell.length_b   1.000
_cell.length_c   1.000
_cell.angle_alpha   90.00
_cell.angle_beta   90.00
_cell.angle_gamma   90.00
#
_symmetry.space_group_name_H-M   'P 1'
#
loop_
_entity.id
_entity.type
_entity.pdbx_description
1 polymer ?
#
loop_
_entity_poly.entity_id
_entity_poly.type
_entity_poly.pdbx_seq_one_letter_code
_entity_poly.pdbx_strand_id
1 'polypeptide(L)'
;MFSGTGTQRLEEELHDSFPEARVLRLDADTTTSRYSFENSLKKFTNGEYDIMLGTQMVAKGLDFPNVTLVGIISIDQQLYNDDYKSAERTFDLLTQVIGRAGRGDSKGRAVIQTSLPENEIIRLAEKQDFEAFYNLEISMRKAMIYPPYCNLCVVSFTGSDEMLTKSASKVFLNMLKERQKSDFADLSIIVLGPIAPRVSKISGKYRFRIIIKCKNTKKFRFFLSGLLKDYAKDGRFSAVTAFADIDPESIL
;
A
#
# COMPACT_ATOMS: atom_id res chain seq x y z
N MET A 1 -1.36 15.30 -0.15
CA MET A 1 -2.78 15.55 0.00
C MET A 1 -3.42 15.54 -1.39
N PHE A 2 -3.70 14.34 -1.97
CA PHE A 2 -4.18 14.19 -3.34
C PHE A 2 -5.15 13.01 -3.49
N SER A 3 -5.95 12.70 -2.47
CA SER A 3 -6.77 11.49 -2.52
C SER A 3 -8.27 11.74 -2.81
N GLY A 4 -8.76 12.95 -2.74
CA GLY A 4 -10.15 13.26 -3.06
C GLY A 4 -10.35 14.08 -4.34
N THR A 5 -9.36 14.89 -4.70
CA THR A 5 -9.40 15.76 -5.90
C THR A 5 -9.25 15.02 -7.23
N GLY A 6 -8.72 13.79 -7.23
CA GLY A 6 -8.44 13.04 -8.45
C GLY A 6 -9.68 12.50 -9.15
N THR A 7 -10.58 11.84 -8.41
CA THR A 7 -11.82 11.25 -8.98
C THR A 7 -12.84 12.31 -9.34
N GLN A 8 -12.97 13.36 -8.53
CA GLN A 8 -13.87 14.48 -8.83
C GLN A 8 -13.44 15.23 -10.09
N ARG A 9 -12.16 15.56 -10.20
CA ARG A 9 -11.63 16.23 -11.39
C ARG A 9 -11.82 15.38 -12.65
N LEU A 10 -11.57 14.07 -12.53
CA LEU A 10 -11.75 13.15 -13.65
C LEU A 10 -13.23 13.03 -14.05
N GLU A 11 -14.16 13.10 -13.10
CA GLU A 11 -15.60 13.16 -13.37
C GLU A 11 -15.95 14.41 -14.18
N GLU A 12 -15.41 15.59 -13.80
CA GLU A 12 -15.59 16.84 -14.53
C GLU A 12 -15.02 16.75 -15.96
N GLU A 13 -13.79 16.23 -16.12
CA GLU A 13 -13.17 16.02 -17.43
C GLU A 13 -13.95 15.02 -18.32
N LEU A 14 -14.58 14.00 -17.72
CA LEU A 14 -15.44 13.06 -18.44
C LEU A 14 -16.76 13.72 -18.89
N HIS A 15 -17.37 14.55 -18.06
CA HIS A 15 -18.57 15.31 -18.44
C HIS A 15 -18.29 16.30 -19.56
N ASP A 16 -17.13 16.97 -19.53
CA ASP A 16 -16.73 17.89 -20.61
C ASP A 16 -16.46 17.16 -21.94
N SER A 17 -15.85 15.97 -21.85
CA SER A 17 -15.47 15.17 -23.04
C SER A 17 -16.64 14.38 -23.62
N PHE A 18 -17.58 13.97 -22.76
CA PHE A 18 -18.73 13.13 -23.10
C PHE A 18 -20.00 13.68 -22.43
N PRO A 19 -20.55 14.82 -22.91
CA PRO A 19 -21.69 15.48 -22.26
C PRO A 19 -22.96 14.63 -22.13
N GLU A 20 -23.16 13.68 -23.05
CA GLU A 20 -24.32 12.78 -23.06
C GLU A 20 -24.13 11.54 -22.18
N ALA A 21 -22.90 11.28 -21.69
CA ALA A 21 -22.62 10.09 -20.92
C ALA A 21 -23.05 10.23 -19.46
N ARG A 22 -23.72 9.22 -18.94
CA ARG A 22 -24.09 9.12 -17.53
C ARG A 22 -22.93 8.52 -16.74
N VAL A 23 -22.28 9.33 -15.91
CA VAL A 23 -21.11 8.94 -15.14
C VAL A 23 -21.51 8.54 -13.72
N LEU A 24 -21.11 7.37 -13.28
CA LEU A 24 -21.24 6.90 -11.89
C LEU A 24 -19.90 6.98 -11.18
N ARG A 25 -19.77 7.86 -10.18
CA ARG A 25 -18.57 7.91 -9.33
C ARG A 25 -18.74 7.07 -8.06
N LEU A 26 -17.77 6.18 -7.81
CA LEU A 26 -17.69 5.30 -6.65
C LEU A 26 -16.35 5.47 -5.94
N ASP A 27 -16.31 6.30 -4.91
CA ASP A 27 -15.16 6.51 -4.04
C ASP A 27 -15.58 6.54 -2.57
N ALA A 28 -14.60 6.70 -1.67
CA ALA A 28 -14.84 6.73 -0.23
C ALA A 28 -15.77 7.89 0.21
N ASP A 29 -15.78 8.98 -0.55
CA ASP A 29 -16.57 10.18 -0.23
C ASP A 29 -18.03 10.03 -0.69
N THR A 30 -18.26 9.31 -1.80
CA THR A 30 -19.61 9.09 -2.36
C THR A 30 -20.30 7.86 -1.78
N THR A 31 -19.55 6.97 -1.12
CA THR A 31 -20.05 5.67 -0.66
C THR A 31 -20.04 5.59 0.85
N THR A 32 -21.11 6.06 1.49
CA THR A 32 -21.21 6.12 2.97
C THR A 32 -21.60 4.80 3.62
N SER A 33 -22.12 3.82 2.88
CA SER A 33 -22.51 2.51 3.40
C SER A 33 -22.35 1.40 2.35
N ARG A 34 -22.19 0.17 2.83
CA ARG A 34 -22.15 -1.03 1.98
C ARG A 34 -23.39 -1.16 1.10
N TYR A 35 -24.56 -0.84 1.64
CA TYR A 35 -25.83 -0.91 0.92
C TYR A 35 -25.88 0.11 -0.24
N SER A 36 -25.39 1.34 -0.01
CA SER A 36 -25.27 2.38 -1.04
C SER A 36 -24.37 1.91 -2.19
N PHE A 37 -23.24 1.29 -1.87
CA PHE A 37 -22.30 0.74 -2.85
C PHE A 37 -22.95 -0.35 -3.71
N GLU A 38 -23.57 -1.36 -3.08
CA GLU A 38 -24.22 -2.47 -3.79
C GLU A 38 -25.37 -1.99 -4.70
N ASN A 39 -26.13 -0.99 -4.26
CA ASN A 39 -27.20 -0.40 -5.06
C ASN A 39 -26.67 0.35 -6.29
N SER A 40 -25.60 1.12 -6.13
CA SER A 40 -24.94 1.83 -7.24
C SER A 40 -24.39 0.86 -8.27
N LEU A 41 -23.82 -0.26 -7.84
CA LEU A 41 -23.34 -1.31 -8.75
C LEU A 41 -24.49 -1.95 -9.54
N LYS A 42 -25.62 -2.23 -8.89
CA LYS A 42 -26.82 -2.77 -9.59
C LYS A 42 -27.30 -1.82 -10.67
N LYS A 43 -27.34 -0.52 -10.39
CA LYS A 43 -27.73 0.50 -11.38
C LYS A 43 -26.79 0.50 -12.60
N PHE A 44 -25.48 0.40 -12.37
CA PHE A 44 -24.50 0.29 -13.46
C PHE A 44 -24.71 -1.00 -14.28
N THR A 45 -24.89 -2.13 -13.61
CA THR A 45 -25.18 -3.42 -14.29
C THR A 45 -26.46 -3.38 -15.12
N ASN A 46 -27.48 -2.64 -14.66
CA ASN A 46 -28.74 -2.45 -15.37
C ASN A 46 -28.64 -1.46 -16.55
N GLY A 47 -27.48 -0.85 -16.80
CA GLY A 47 -27.29 0.12 -17.89
C GLY A 47 -27.85 1.52 -17.59
N GLU A 48 -28.05 1.88 -16.32
CA GLU A 48 -28.47 3.23 -15.93
C GLU A 48 -27.32 4.24 -16.08
N TYR A 49 -26.09 3.77 -16.19
CA TYR A 49 -24.85 4.54 -16.36
C TYR A 49 -23.99 3.97 -17.49
N ASP A 50 -23.30 4.85 -18.19
CA ASP A 50 -22.45 4.52 -19.33
C ASP A 50 -20.99 4.39 -18.93
N ILE A 51 -20.55 5.16 -17.93
CA ILE A 51 -19.18 5.19 -17.42
C ILE A 51 -19.22 4.99 -15.90
N MET A 52 -18.38 4.10 -15.40
CA MET A 52 -18.12 3.95 -13.97
C MET A 52 -16.70 4.41 -13.64
N LEU A 53 -16.60 5.37 -12.73
CA LEU A 53 -15.35 5.92 -12.24
C LEU A 53 -15.17 5.53 -10.78
N GLY A 54 -14.00 5.01 -10.43
CA GLY A 54 -13.73 4.66 -9.04
C GLY A 54 -12.26 4.39 -8.74
N THR A 55 -11.99 4.15 -7.47
CA THR A 55 -10.67 3.72 -7.00
C THR A 55 -10.55 2.19 -7.07
N GLN A 56 -9.50 1.62 -6.48
CA GLN A 56 -9.26 0.17 -6.40
C GLN A 56 -10.46 -0.64 -5.85
N MET A 57 -11.40 -0.01 -5.15
CA MET A 57 -12.62 -0.68 -4.64
C MET A 57 -13.48 -1.25 -5.76
N VAL A 58 -13.49 -0.61 -6.93
CA VAL A 58 -14.26 -1.03 -8.10
C VAL A 58 -13.60 -2.23 -8.81
N ALA A 59 -12.29 -2.38 -8.64
CA ALA A 59 -11.54 -3.49 -9.26
C ALA A 59 -11.79 -4.86 -8.59
N LYS A 60 -12.22 -4.87 -7.30
CA LYS A 60 -12.34 -6.11 -6.53
C LYS A 60 -13.73 -6.75 -6.62
N GLY A 61 -13.77 -8.00 -7.07
CA GLY A 61 -14.92 -8.89 -6.86
C GLY A 61 -16.16 -8.64 -7.72
N LEU A 62 -16.14 -7.67 -8.63
CA LEU A 62 -17.28 -7.30 -9.44
C LEU A 62 -17.17 -7.88 -10.85
N ASP A 63 -18.28 -8.37 -11.38
CA ASP A 63 -18.37 -8.88 -12.74
C ASP A 63 -19.35 -8.02 -13.55
N PHE A 64 -18.85 -7.42 -14.64
CA PHE A 64 -19.63 -6.57 -15.53
C PHE A 64 -19.52 -7.07 -16.97
N PRO A 65 -20.41 -7.97 -17.41
CA PRO A 65 -20.30 -8.60 -18.74
C PRO A 65 -20.39 -7.59 -19.90
N ASN A 66 -21.02 -6.43 -19.67
CA ASN A 66 -21.20 -5.40 -20.68
C ASN A 66 -20.05 -4.36 -20.73
N VAL A 67 -19.03 -4.49 -19.88
CA VAL A 67 -17.87 -3.59 -19.91
C VAL A 67 -16.93 -3.97 -21.03
N THR A 68 -16.83 -3.12 -22.04
CA THR A 68 -15.99 -3.29 -23.23
C THR A 68 -14.67 -2.55 -23.15
N LEU A 69 -14.58 -1.50 -22.31
CA LEU A 69 -13.37 -0.69 -22.13
C LEU A 69 -13.09 -0.48 -20.65
N VAL A 70 -11.84 -0.69 -20.25
CA VAL A 70 -11.35 -0.33 -18.92
C VAL A 70 -10.13 0.57 -19.05
N GLY A 71 -10.20 1.75 -18.41
CA GLY A 71 -9.10 2.69 -18.30
C GLY A 71 -8.43 2.61 -16.92
N ILE A 72 -7.11 2.48 -16.89
CA ILE A 72 -6.31 2.51 -15.66
C ILE A 72 -5.46 3.76 -15.68
N ILE A 73 -5.72 4.67 -14.74
CA ILE A 73 -5.10 5.99 -14.70
C ILE A 73 -4.12 6.06 -13.54
N SER A 74 -2.95 6.67 -13.78
CA SER A 74 -1.93 6.96 -12.75
C SER A 74 -1.38 5.73 -12.01
N ILE A 75 -1.16 4.61 -12.72
CA ILE A 75 -0.60 3.39 -12.13
C ILE A 75 0.80 3.60 -11.54
N ASP A 76 1.53 4.58 -12.05
CA ASP A 76 2.90 4.89 -11.63
C ASP A 76 3.00 5.19 -10.13
N GLN A 77 1.98 5.82 -9.53
CA GLN A 77 1.95 6.10 -8.10
C GLN A 77 1.92 4.82 -7.25
N GLN A 78 1.22 3.79 -7.72
CA GLN A 78 1.17 2.48 -7.05
C GLN A 78 2.51 1.75 -7.19
N LEU A 79 3.11 1.80 -8.37
CA LEU A 79 4.37 1.12 -8.69
C LEU A 79 5.55 1.67 -7.89
N TYR A 80 5.61 3.00 -7.70
CA TYR A 80 6.69 3.68 -6.96
C TYR A 80 6.33 4.02 -5.52
N ASN A 81 5.44 3.27 -4.92
CA ASN A 81 5.22 3.37 -3.50
C ASN A 81 6.38 2.74 -2.72
N ASP A 82 6.80 3.36 -1.59
CA ASP A 82 7.95 2.91 -0.78
C ASP A 82 7.66 1.61 0.03
N ASP A 83 6.89 0.70 -0.54
CA ASP A 83 6.55 -0.59 0.07
C ASP A 83 7.16 -1.73 -0.76
N TYR A 84 7.70 -2.74 -0.08
CA TYR A 84 8.28 -3.91 -0.76
C TYR A 84 7.24 -4.73 -1.55
N LYS A 85 5.94 -4.56 -1.27
CA LYS A 85 4.83 -5.19 -2.01
C LYS A 85 4.31 -4.34 -3.17
N SER A 86 4.94 -3.20 -3.48
CA SER A 86 4.41 -2.28 -4.50
C SER A 86 4.29 -2.92 -5.88
N ALA A 87 5.30 -3.68 -6.29
CA ALA A 87 5.30 -4.43 -7.56
C ALA A 87 4.18 -5.48 -7.58
N GLU A 88 4.06 -6.29 -6.53
CA GLU A 88 3.02 -7.32 -6.38
C GLU A 88 1.62 -6.69 -6.44
N ARG A 89 1.38 -5.65 -5.63
CA ARG A 89 0.07 -4.97 -5.62
C ARG A 89 -0.28 -4.33 -6.97
N THR A 90 0.74 -3.82 -7.68
CA THR A 90 0.55 -3.24 -9.02
C THR A 90 0.19 -4.33 -10.02
N PHE A 91 0.95 -5.43 -10.03
CA PHE A 91 0.68 -6.57 -10.91
C PHE A 91 -0.72 -7.15 -10.65
N ASP A 92 -1.08 -7.39 -9.40
CA ASP A 92 -2.40 -7.90 -9.00
C ASP A 92 -3.53 -6.96 -9.44
N LEU A 93 -3.37 -5.66 -9.23
CA LEU A 93 -4.36 -4.67 -9.65
C LEU A 93 -4.54 -4.69 -11.17
N LEU A 94 -3.45 -4.63 -11.93
CA LEU A 94 -3.48 -4.61 -13.38
C LEU A 94 -4.13 -5.87 -13.94
N THR A 95 -3.71 -7.05 -13.49
CA THR A 95 -4.26 -8.33 -13.95
C THR A 95 -5.74 -8.48 -13.61
N GLN A 96 -6.17 -8.05 -12.41
CA GLN A 96 -7.57 -8.03 -12.02
C GLN A 96 -8.41 -7.14 -12.94
N VAL A 97 -7.93 -5.94 -13.23
CA VAL A 97 -8.66 -4.95 -14.03
C VAL A 97 -8.68 -5.33 -15.50
N ILE A 98 -7.54 -5.78 -16.06
CA ILE A 98 -7.47 -6.29 -17.44
C ILE A 98 -8.41 -7.48 -17.64
N GLY A 99 -8.46 -8.41 -16.68
CA GLY A 99 -9.35 -9.56 -16.71
C GLY A 99 -10.85 -9.23 -16.58
N ARG A 100 -11.23 -7.96 -16.38
CA ARG A 100 -12.64 -7.51 -16.35
C ARG A 100 -13.15 -7.08 -17.72
N ALA A 101 -12.27 -6.65 -18.61
CA ALA A 101 -12.68 -6.26 -19.95
C ALA A 101 -13.02 -7.50 -20.80
N GLY A 102 -14.20 -7.53 -21.42
CA GLY A 102 -14.55 -8.52 -22.47
C GLY A 102 -14.97 -9.90 -21.99
N ARG A 103 -15.67 -10.00 -20.88
CA ARG A 103 -16.26 -11.28 -20.42
C ARG A 103 -17.58 -11.64 -21.10
N GLY A 104 -18.17 -10.73 -21.91
CA GLY A 104 -19.34 -10.98 -22.73
C GLY A 104 -18.96 -11.38 -24.17
N ASP A 105 -19.93 -11.29 -25.07
CA ASP A 105 -19.76 -11.59 -26.52
C ASP A 105 -18.85 -10.59 -27.24
N SER A 106 -18.50 -9.46 -26.59
CA SER A 106 -17.68 -8.39 -27.14
C SER A 106 -16.25 -8.51 -26.64
N LYS A 107 -15.26 -8.34 -27.54
CA LYS A 107 -13.84 -8.23 -27.16
C LYS A 107 -13.62 -7.00 -26.30
N GLY A 108 -13.20 -7.21 -25.05
CA GLY A 108 -12.83 -6.12 -24.15
C GLY A 108 -11.45 -5.54 -24.45
N ARG A 109 -11.28 -4.29 -24.10
CA ARG A 109 -10.02 -3.55 -24.22
C ARG A 109 -9.66 -2.92 -22.89
N ALA A 110 -8.40 -3.06 -22.47
CA ALA A 110 -7.82 -2.33 -21.34
C ALA A 110 -6.80 -1.32 -21.85
N VAL A 111 -6.83 -0.11 -21.31
CA VAL A 111 -5.87 0.97 -21.60
C VAL A 111 -5.20 1.39 -20.31
N ILE A 112 -3.88 1.32 -20.25
CA ILE A 112 -3.09 1.70 -19.10
C ILE A 112 -2.38 3.02 -19.40
N GLN A 113 -2.67 4.06 -18.61
CA GLN A 113 -1.94 5.32 -18.66
C GLN A 113 -0.73 5.24 -17.75
N THR A 114 0.45 5.35 -18.32
CA THR A 114 1.72 5.31 -17.59
C THR A 114 2.77 6.18 -18.27
N SER A 115 3.68 6.77 -17.48
CA SER A 115 4.90 7.42 -17.99
C SER A 115 6.03 6.42 -18.31
N LEU A 116 5.84 5.13 -17.95
CA LEU A 116 6.85 4.08 -18.05
C LEU A 116 6.28 2.82 -18.75
N PRO A 117 5.89 2.92 -20.02
CA PRO A 117 5.29 1.78 -20.74
C PRO A 117 6.24 0.58 -20.89
N GLU A 118 7.56 0.83 -20.75
CA GLU A 118 8.59 -0.22 -20.81
C GLU A 118 8.84 -0.92 -19.47
N ASN A 119 8.12 -0.53 -18.39
CA ASN A 119 8.30 -1.15 -17.08
C ASN A 119 7.92 -2.63 -17.13
N GLU A 120 8.80 -3.48 -16.62
CA GLU A 120 8.67 -4.94 -16.71
C GLU A 120 7.41 -5.45 -16.01
N ILE A 121 7.03 -4.87 -14.86
CA ILE A 121 5.82 -5.26 -14.11
C ILE A 121 4.56 -4.99 -14.95
N ILE A 122 4.50 -3.82 -15.62
CA ILE A 122 3.38 -3.44 -16.48
C ILE A 122 3.29 -4.39 -17.67
N ARG A 123 4.41 -4.70 -18.32
CA ARG A 123 4.46 -5.63 -19.47
C ARG A 123 4.07 -7.05 -19.10
N LEU A 124 4.50 -7.53 -17.94
CA LEU A 124 4.11 -8.84 -17.43
C LEU A 124 2.62 -8.89 -17.09
N ALA A 125 2.08 -7.81 -16.49
CA ALA A 125 0.65 -7.72 -16.22
C ALA A 125 -0.20 -7.64 -17.49
N GLU A 126 0.25 -6.92 -18.53
CA GLU A 126 -0.39 -6.88 -19.86
C GLU A 126 -0.54 -8.29 -20.45
N LYS A 127 0.50 -9.11 -20.35
CA LYS A 127 0.53 -10.49 -20.81
C LYS A 127 -0.17 -11.47 -19.86
N GLN A 128 -0.53 -11.02 -18.66
CA GLN A 128 -1.01 -11.86 -17.55
C GLN A 128 -0.03 -12.99 -17.21
N ASP A 129 1.27 -12.75 -17.38
CA ASP A 129 2.33 -13.74 -17.15
C ASP A 129 2.72 -13.75 -15.66
N PHE A 130 1.93 -14.46 -14.87
CA PHE A 130 2.14 -14.62 -13.44
C PHE A 130 3.46 -15.35 -13.12
N GLU A 131 3.83 -16.33 -13.92
CA GLU A 131 5.04 -17.14 -13.66
C GLU A 131 6.30 -16.29 -13.83
N ALA A 132 6.40 -15.54 -14.90
CA ALA A 132 7.54 -14.64 -15.12
C ALA A 132 7.57 -13.52 -14.04
N PHE A 133 6.41 -12.96 -13.68
CA PHE A 133 6.31 -12.00 -12.57
C PHE A 133 6.78 -12.60 -11.24
N TYR A 134 6.31 -13.80 -10.89
CA TYR A 134 6.72 -14.49 -9.67
C TYR A 134 8.23 -14.69 -9.59
N ASN A 135 8.83 -15.17 -10.70
CA ASN A 135 10.28 -15.41 -10.75
C ASN A 135 11.09 -14.12 -10.62
N LEU A 136 10.64 -13.03 -11.20
CA LEU A 136 11.25 -11.71 -11.05
C LEU A 136 11.15 -11.23 -9.59
N GLU A 137 9.95 -11.20 -9.04
CA GLU A 137 9.66 -10.68 -7.71
C GLU A 137 10.37 -11.49 -6.61
N ILE A 138 10.32 -12.83 -6.67
CA ILE A 138 10.94 -13.69 -5.66
C ILE A 138 12.47 -13.56 -5.67
N SER A 139 13.06 -13.33 -6.83
CA SER A 139 14.50 -13.10 -6.97
C SER A 139 14.92 -11.77 -6.34
N MET A 140 14.16 -10.71 -6.56
CA MET A 140 14.35 -9.40 -5.92
C MET A 140 14.19 -9.48 -4.40
N ARG A 141 13.15 -10.17 -3.91
CA ARG A 141 12.94 -10.37 -2.47
C ARG A 141 14.07 -11.15 -1.83
N LYS A 142 14.62 -12.14 -2.51
CA LYS A 142 15.79 -12.89 -2.03
C LYS A 142 17.02 -12.00 -1.91
N ALA A 143 17.32 -11.23 -2.96
CA ALA A 143 18.47 -10.34 -3.00
C ALA A 143 18.39 -9.24 -1.92
N MET A 144 17.19 -8.70 -1.70
CA MET A 144 16.93 -7.62 -0.74
C MET A 144 16.62 -8.13 0.68
N ILE A 145 16.51 -9.44 0.89
CA ILE A 145 16.10 -10.07 2.16
C ILE A 145 14.75 -9.51 2.61
N TYR A 146 13.72 -9.70 1.78
CA TYR A 146 12.31 -9.43 2.12
C TYR A 146 11.54 -10.74 2.30
N PRO A 147 10.35 -10.74 2.91
CA PRO A 147 9.50 -11.92 2.99
C PRO A 147 9.30 -12.59 1.61
N PRO A 148 9.41 -13.93 1.53
CA PRO A 148 9.43 -14.93 2.60
C PRO A 148 10.81 -15.23 3.19
N TYR A 149 11.88 -14.56 2.79
CA TYR A 149 13.26 -14.84 3.26
C TYR A 149 13.57 -14.26 4.63
N CYS A 150 12.74 -13.38 5.15
CA CYS A 150 12.77 -12.91 6.53
C CYS A 150 11.33 -12.61 7.01
N ASN A 151 11.19 -12.31 8.30
CA ASN A 151 10.04 -11.60 8.85
C ASN A 151 10.39 -10.11 8.95
N LEU A 152 9.37 -9.27 8.96
CA LEU A 152 9.51 -7.83 9.16
C LEU A 152 8.92 -7.43 10.51
N CYS A 153 9.57 -6.49 11.16
CA CYS A 153 9.00 -5.81 12.31
C CYS A 153 9.17 -4.31 12.11
N VAL A 154 8.09 -3.56 12.22
CA VAL A 154 8.09 -2.10 12.14
C VAL A 154 7.84 -1.54 13.53
N VAL A 155 8.81 -0.78 14.07
CA VAL A 155 8.63 -0.02 15.30
C VAL A 155 8.30 1.42 14.91
N SER A 156 7.07 1.84 15.21
CA SER A 156 6.55 3.15 14.87
C SER A 156 6.57 4.08 16.09
N PHE A 157 6.96 5.33 15.86
CA PHE A 157 6.99 6.41 16.85
C PHE A 157 6.05 7.51 16.39
N THR A 158 5.16 7.97 17.27
CA THR A 158 4.15 8.99 16.94
C THR A 158 4.08 10.02 18.07
N GLY A 159 4.19 11.30 17.73
CA GLY A 159 4.13 12.42 18.68
C GLY A 159 3.75 13.74 18.03
N SER A 160 3.34 14.73 18.81
CA SER A 160 2.96 16.07 18.34
C SER A 160 4.16 16.96 18.00
N ASP A 161 5.32 16.68 18.59
CA ASP A 161 6.58 17.39 18.34
C ASP A 161 7.50 16.54 17.46
N GLU A 162 7.96 17.11 16.34
CA GLU A 162 8.78 16.40 15.36
C GLU A 162 10.17 16.05 15.91
N MET A 163 10.81 17.02 16.56
CA MET A 163 12.19 16.85 17.06
C MET A 163 12.22 15.84 18.21
N LEU A 164 11.25 15.90 19.10
CA LEU A 164 11.10 14.95 20.19
C LEU A 164 10.82 13.54 19.64
N THR A 165 9.92 13.39 18.66
CA THR A 165 9.57 12.09 18.06
C THR A 165 10.76 11.49 17.33
N LYS A 166 11.53 12.30 16.60
CA LYS A 166 12.76 11.89 15.94
C LYS A 166 13.84 11.48 16.96
N SER A 167 14.00 12.25 18.04
CA SER A 167 14.95 11.93 19.12
C SER A 167 14.59 10.62 19.80
N ALA A 168 13.32 10.41 20.11
CA ALA A 168 12.80 9.17 20.68
C ALA A 168 13.15 7.95 19.83
N SER A 169 12.94 8.03 18.52
CA SER A 169 13.27 6.94 17.60
C SER A 169 14.78 6.64 17.54
N LYS A 170 15.63 7.68 17.64
CA LYS A 170 17.09 7.50 17.69
C LYS A 170 17.54 6.86 19.00
N VAL A 171 16.98 7.28 20.13
CA VAL A 171 17.30 6.67 21.43
C VAL A 171 16.89 5.20 21.44
N PHE A 172 15.70 4.88 20.96
CA PHE A 172 15.28 3.48 20.83
C PHE A 172 16.24 2.65 19.94
N LEU A 173 16.69 3.22 18.81
CA LEU A 173 17.67 2.54 17.94
C LEU A 173 18.97 2.23 18.69
N ASN A 174 19.47 3.17 19.52
CA ASN A 174 20.67 2.96 20.30
C ASN A 174 20.46 1.84 21.35
N MET A 175 19.36 1.91 22.10
CA MET A 175 18.98 0.85 23.06
C MET A 175 18.91 -0.53 22.37
N LEU A 176 18.33 -0.59 21.17
CA LEU A 176 18.23 -1.81 20.37
C LEU A 176 19.61 -2.36 20.04
N LYS A 177 20.52 -1.51 19.55
CA LYS A 177 21.88 -1.90 19.17
C LYS A 177 22.71 -2.37 20.38
N GLU A 178 22.62 -1.66 21.51
CA GLU A 178 23.32 -2.00 22.75
C GLU A 178 22.84 -3.35 23.28
N ARG A 179 21.53 -3.53 23.42
CA ARG A 179 20.94 -4.77 23.93
C ARG A 179 21.18 -5.95 23.00
N GLN A 180 21.18 -5.74 21.67
CA GLN A 180 21.57 -6.79 20.73
C GLN A 180 23.02 -7.25 20.96
N LYS A 181 23.94 -6.30 21.16
CA LYS A 181 25.36 -6.63 21.36
C LYS A 181 25.63 -7.33 22.68
N SER A 182 24.92 -6.99 23.76
CA SER A 182 25.14 -7.55 25.10
C SER A 182 24.51 -8.93 25.26
N ASP A 183 23.16 -8.97 25.21
CA ASP A 183 22.40 -10.14 25.68
C ASP A 183 21.83 -10.99 24.53
N PHE A 184 21.87 -10.45 23.30
CA PHE A 184 21.21 -11.05 22.14
C PHE A 184 22.10 -11.05 20.89
N ALA A 185 23.42 -11.21 21.07
CA ALA A 185 24.40 -11.18 19.97
C ALA A 185 24.16 -12.24 18.87
N ASP A 186 23.46 -13.32 19.21
CA ASP A 186 23.07 -14.39 18.28
C ASP A 186 21.80 -14.09 17.47
N LEU A 187 21.09 -12.98 17.78
CA LEU A 187 19.97 -12.55 16.95
C LEU A 187 20.50 -11.93 15.65
N SER A 188 20.27 -12.65 14.55
CA SER A 188 20.53 -12.10 13.21
C SER A 188 19.39 -11.17 12.82
N ILE A 189 19.62 -9.86 12.90
CA ILE A 189 18.68 -8.82 12.51
C ILE A 189 19.37 -7.76 11.64
N ILE A 190 18.61 -7.19 10.69
CA ILE A 190 19.02 -6.03 9.90
C ILE A 190 18.10 -4.89 10.28
N VAL A 191 18.67 -3.76 10.68
CA VAL A 191 17.90 -2.60 11.16
C VAL A 191 18.05 -1.44 10.21
N LEU A 192 16.92 -0.91 9.71
CA LEU A 192 16.84 0.23 8.80
C LEU A 192 16.15 1.40 9.51
N GLY A 193 16.65 2.59 9.29
CA GLY A 193 16.08 3.80 9.89
C GLY A 193 16.87 4.30 11.12
N PRO A 194 16.29 5.19 11.95
CA PRO A 194 14.90 5.68 11.86
C PRO A 194 14.66 6.57 10.63
N ILE A 195 13.53 6.39 9.98
CA ILE A 195 13.12 7.14 8.80
C ILE A 195 11.73 7.76 9.02
N ALA A 196 11.50 8.94 8.44
CA ALA A 196 10.16 9.48 8.32
C ALA A 196 9.43 8.79 7.16
N PRO A 197 8.19 8.31 7.31
CA PRO A 197 7.40 7.84 6.18
C PRO A 197 7.09 8.98 5.21
N ARG A 198 6.75 8.66 3.96
CA ARG A 198 6.42 9.65 2.92
C ARG A 198 5.37 10.66 3.39
N VAL A 199 4.34 10.21 4.10
CA VAL A 199 3.42 11.07 4.83
C VAL A 199 3.87 11.12 6.28
N SER A 200 4.78 12.05 6.59
CA SER A 200 5.42 12.16 7.90
C SER A 200 4.51 12.73 8.99
N LYS A 201 3.40 13.40 8.62
CA LYS A 201 2.45 14.01 9.56
C LYS A 201 1.01 13.63 9.20
N ILE A 202 0.28 13.02 10.13
CA ILE A 202 -1.15 12.68 10.00
C ILE A 202 -1.88 13.15 11.25
N SER A 203 -3.02 13.82 11.08
CA SER A 203 -3.86 14.33 12.18
C SER A 203 -3.06 15.10 13.24
N GLY A 204 -2.14 15.95 12.80
CA GLY A 204 -1.31 16.78 13.67
C GLY A 204 -0.11 16.06 14.31
N LYS A 205 0.05 14.74 14.14
CA LYS A 205 1.12 13.93 14.73
C LYS A 205 2.19 13.59 13.72
N TYR A 206 3.45 13.79 14.09
CA TYR A 206 4.64 13.35 13.33
C TYR A 206 4.92 11.89 13.57
N ARG A 207 5.48 11.22 12.54
CA ARG A 207 5.75 9.79 12.56
C ARG A 207 7.18 9.51 12.15
N PHE A 208 7.82 8.59 12.87
CA PHE A 208 9.10 7.97 12.51
C PHE A 208 8.98 6.46 12.68
N ARG A 209 9.79 5.70 11.96
CA ARG A 209 9.79 4.25 12.06
C ARG A 209 11.18 3.65 11.95
N ILE A 210 11.34 2.50 12.57
CA ILE A 210 12.49 1.62 12.44
C ILE A 210 11.97 0.31 11.86
N ILE A 211 12.57 -0.15 10.77
CA ILE A 211 12.24 -1.42 10.13
C ILE A 211 13.31 -2.44 10.53
N ILE A 212 12.89 -3.57 11.04
CA ILE A 212 13.77 -4.65 11.47
C ILE A 212 13.46 -5.89 10.63
N LYS A 213 14.43 -6.34 9.83
CA LYS A 213 14.37 -7.65 9.17
C LYS A 213 14.90 -8.69 10.15
N CYS A 214 14.12 -9.72 10.45
CA CYS A 214 14.40 -10.67 11.51
C CYS A 214 13.84 -12.06 11.18
N LYS A 215 14.07 -13.02 12.08
CA LYS A 215 13.27 -14.23 12.21
C LYS A 215 12.34 -14.06 13.39
N ASN A 216 11.02 -14.24 13.17
CA ASN A 216 10.00 -14.08 14.22
C ASN A 216 10.02 -15.26 15.21
N THR A 217 11.07 -15.34 16.04
CA THR A 217 11.26 -16.34 17.08
C THR A 217 10.74 -15.87 18.44
N LYS A 218 10.54 -16.79 19.38
CA LYS A 218 10.24 -16.44 20.80
C LYS A 218 11.31 -15.51 21.37
N LYS A 219 12.59 -15.76 21.04
CA LYS A 219 13.72 -14.95 21.50
C LYS A 219 13.66 -13.52 20.96
N PHE A 220 13.35 -13.35 19.67
CA PHE A 220 13.16 -12.02 19.07
C PHE A 220 11.99 -11.26 19.73
N ARG A 221 10.86 -11.92 19.94
CA ARG A 221 9.70 -11.29 20.62
C ARG A 221 10.02 -10.88 22.07
N PHE A 222 10.78 -11.70 22.79
CA PHE A 222 11.23 -11.37 24.15
C PHE A 222 12.18 -10.17 24.14
N PHE A 223 13.16 -10.15 23.22
CA PHE A 223 14.05 -9.03 22.98
C PHE A 223 13.29 -7.73 22.72
N LEU A 224 12.36 -7.74 21.76
CA LEU A 224 11.56 -6.57 21.37
C LEU A 224 10.65 -6.09 22.51
N SER A 225 9.97 -7.00 23.19
CA SER A 225 9.10 -6.68 24.33
C SER A 225 9.89 -6.03 25.48
N GLY A 226 11.09 -6.52 25.74
CA GLY A 226 11.98 -5.93 26.73
C GLY A 226 12.39 -4.50 26.36
N LEU A 227 12.76 -4.26 25.11
CA LEU A 227 13.11 -2.92 24.61
C LEU A 227 11.96 -1.94 24.74
N LEU A 228 10.74 -2.34 24.35
CA LEU A 228 9.55 -1.49 24.46
C LEU A 228 9.23 -1.15 25.92
N LYS A 229 9.38 -2.12 26.85
CA LYS A 229 9.19 -1.90 28.29
C LYS A 229 10.22 -0.93 28.87
N ASP A 230 11.47 -1.06 28.47
CA ASP A 230 12.54 -0.19 28.96
C ASP A 230 12.42 1.22 28.38
N TYR A 231 12.06 1.34 27.09
CA TYR A 231 11.74 2.63 26.47
C TYR A 231 10.57 3.33 27.18
N ALA A 232 9.52 2.60 27.54
CA ALA A 232 8.34 3.16 28.19
C ALA A 232 8.63 3.74 29.60
N LYS A 233 9.74 3.35 30.23
CA LYS A 233 10.19 3.91 31.51
C LYS A 233 10.91 5.25 31.36
N ASP A 234 11.30 5.62 30.15
CA ASP A 234 12.02 6.87 29.89
C ASP A 234 11.03 8.05 29.84
N GLY A 235 10.88 8.74 30.94
CA GLY A 235 9.94 9.86 31.10
C GLY A 235 10.17 11.02 30.12
N ARG A 236 11.36 11.13 29.51
CA ARG A 236 11.66 12.15 28.50
C ARG A 236 10.76 12.05 27.27
N PHE A 237 10.30 10.83 26.95
CA PHE A 237 9.51 10.53 25.76
C PHE A 237 8.07 10.13 26.06
N SER A 238 7.55 10.50 27.22
CA SER A 238 6.16 10.18 27.63
C SER A 238 5.09 10.70 26.65
N ALA A 239 5.40 11.78 25.89
CA ALA A 239 4.53 12.34 24.85
C ALA A 239 4.67 11.64 23.48
N VAL A 240 5.56 10.64 23.34
CA VAL A 240 5.80 9.90 22.11
C VAL A 240 5.36 8.45 22.29
N THR A 241 4.35 8.05 21.56
CA THR A 241 3.92 6.65 21.55
C THR A 241 4.85 5.82 20.67
N ALA A 242 5.36 4.70 21.21
CA ALA A 242 6.10 3.69 20.45
C ALA A 242 5.33 2.38 20.46
N PHE A 243 5.15 1.76 19.30
CA PHE A 243 4.57 0.43 19.18
C PHE A 243 5.27 -0.38 18.08
N ALA A 244 5.23 -1.70 18.19
CA ALA A 244 5.80 -2.60 17.23
C ALA A 244 4.71 -3.44 16.56
N ASP A 245 4.81 -3.57 15.25
CA ASP A 245 3.98 -4.44 14.41
C ASP A 245 4.89 -5.49 13.77
N ILE A 246 4.56 -6.77 13.96
CA ILE A 246 5.32 -7.90 13.43
C ILE A 246 4.57 -8.46 12.24
N ASP A 247 5.27 -8.62 11.11
CA ASP A 247 4.74 -9.01 9.82
C ASP A 247 3.59 -8.08 9.35
N PRO A 248 3.84 -6.76 9.34
CA PRO A 248 2.82 -5.78 8.98
C PRO A 248 2.35 -5.96 7.53
N GLU A 249 1.09 -5.61 7.28
CA GLU A 249 0.53 -5.60 5.92
C GLU A 249 1.29 -4.62 5.00
N SER A 250 1.81 -3.52 5.57
CA SER A 250 2.59 -2.50 4.88
C SER A 250 3.70 -1.99 5.80
N ILE A 251 4.83 -1.66 5.21
CA ILE A 251 5.94 -0.99 5.91
C ILE A 251 5.86 0.55 5.80
N LEU A 252 4.76 1.07 5.22
CA LEU A 252 4.50 2.51 5.03
C LEU A 252 3.95 3.19 6.28
#